data_af824efa45ad4e17f857b3edbfc4e1fd
#
_entry.id   af824efa45ad4e17f857b3edbfc4e1fd
#
_cell.length_a   1.000
_cell.length_b   1.000
_cell.length_c   1.000
_cell.angle_alpha   90.00
_cell.angle_beta   90.00
_cell.angle_gamma   90.00
#
_symmetry.space_group_name_H-M   'P 1'
#
loop_
_entity.id
_entity.type
_entity.pdbx_description
1 polymer ?
#
loop_
_entity_poly.entity_id
_entity_poly.type
_entity_poly.pdbx_seq_one_letter_code
_entity_poly.pdbx_strand_id
1 'polypeptide(L)'
;TMEDFQSYTASFKQPIVSVYRNNKVFAAAPPSGGGITLLTALNILDNYNVGNLKSNSAYTYHLLAESIRRGHNNRSHFVGDPDYYDVPVDQLLSKKRTIELAKSINLKKVSNSRAVKPMELIKESRDTTHYSIVDKDGNAVSNTYTHGYSFGSGVTIPGPGVLMKN
;
A
#
# COMPACT_ATOMS: atom_id res chain seq x y z
N THR A 1 14.06 4.45 -26.32
CA THR A 1 15.35 4.75 -26.92
C THR A 1 16.47 4.62 -25.89
N MET A 2 17.73 4.60 -26.32
CA MET A 2 18.88 4.66 -25.40
C MET A 2 18.92 5.97 -24.61
N GLU A 3 18.40 7.03 -25.18
CA GLU A 3 18.28 8.34 -24.54
C GLU A 3 17.34 8.29 -23.32
N ASP A 4 16.24 7.54 -23.41
CA ASP A 4 15.30 7.37 -22.27
C ASP A 4 16.00 6.69 -21.08
N PHE A 5 16.86 5.70 -21.34
CA PHE A 5 17.65 5.05 -20.29
C PHE A 5 18.75 5.96 -19.72
N GLN A 6 19.39 6.77 -20.55
CA GLN A 6 20.44 7.70 -20.12
C GLN A 6 19.88 8.86 -19.31
N SER A 7 18.68 9.32 -19.62
CA SER A 7 18.02 10.45 -18.94
C SER A 7 17.33 10.02 -17.65
N TYR A 8 17.09 8.72 -17.43
CA TYR A 8 16.43 8.23 -16.22
C TYR A 8 17.32 8.40 -14.99
N THR A 9 16.79 9.04 -13.98
CA THR A 9 17.47 9.24 -12.70
C THR A 9 16.68 8.63 -11.55
N ALA A 10 17.39 8.04 -10.58
CA ALA A 10 16.77 7.56 -9.35
C ALA A 10 16.39 8.75 -8.46
N SER A 11 15.19 8.75 -7.93
CA SER A 11 14.72 9.77 -6.99
C SER A 11 14.71 9.25 -5.56
N PHE A 12 15.13 10.10 -4.61
CA PHE A 12 15.02 9.84 -3.18
C PHE A 12 13.74 10.47 -2.65
N LYS A 13 12.86 9.66 -2.09
CA LYS A 13 11.60 10.14 -1.49
C LYS A 13 11.65 9.92 0.02
N GLN A 14 11.18 10.90 0.77
CA GLN A 14 11.04 10.77 2.23
C GLN A 14 9.95 9.72 2.53
N PRO A 15 10.18 8.84 3.51
CA PRO A 15 9.15 7.89 3.93
C PRO A 15 7.94 8.63 4.51
N ILE A 16 6.76 8.06 4.33
CA ILE A 16 5.59 8.47 5.10
C ILE A 16 5.65 7.87 6.49
N VAL A 17 5.20 8.62 7.49
CA VAL A 17 5.35 8.25 8.90
C VAL A 17 4.01 8.33 9.61
N SER A 18 3.74 7.35 10.46
CA SER A 18 2.65 7.39 11.42
C SER A 18 3.10 6.85 12.77
N VAL A 19 2.25 7.00 13.78
CA VAL A 19 2.50 6.44 15.11
C VAL A 19 1.46 5.37 15.40
N TYR A 20 1.91 4.19 15.76
CA TYR A 20 1.07 3.08 16.19
C TYR A 20 1.53 2.56 17.54
N ARG A 21 0.67 2.61 18.55
CA ARG A 21 0.96 2.16 19.92
C ARG A 21 2.30 2.71 20.45
N ASN A 22 2.49 4.01 20.33
CA ASN A 22 3.70 4.77 20.71
C ASN A 22 4.97 4.45 19.90
N ASN A 23 4.89 3.65 18.85
CA ASN A 23 6.02 3.38 17.95
C ASN A 23 5.87 4.18 16.66
N LYS A 24 6.95 4.81 16.21
CA LYS A 24 7.01 5.41 14.87
C LYS A 24 7.09 4.28 13.84
N VAL A 25 6.21 4.34 12.85
CA VAL A 25 6.18 3.40 11.71
C VAL A 25 6.51 4.18 10.46
N PHE A 26 7.57 3.77 9.78
CA PHE A 26 8.02 4.33 8.51
C PHE A 26 7.58 3.41 7.38
N ALA A 27 7.02 3.98 6.34
CA ALA A 27 6.56 3.22 5.18
C ALA A 27 6.91 3.93 3.88
N ALA A 28 6.99 3.16 2.79
CA ALA A 28 7.29 3.71 1.49
C ALA A 28 6.25 4.76 1.07
N ALA A 29 6.73 5.90 0.59
CA ALA A 29 5.90 6.97 0.06
C ALA A 29 5.31 6.60 -1.31
N PRO A 30 4.26 7.31 -1.77
CA PRO A 30 3.81 7.22 -3.16
C PRO A 30 4.98 7.40 -4.16
N PRO A 31 4.95 6.69 -5.29
CA PRO A 31 3.83 5.94 -5.86
C PRO A 31 3.55 4.57 -5.23
N SER A 32 4.31 4.18 -4.18
CA SER A 32 4.01 2.94 -3.46
C SER A 32 2.69 3.05 -2.69
N GLY A 33 1.71 2.26 -3.09
CA GLY A 33 0.41 2.21 -2.39
C GLY A 33 0.46 1.40 -1.08
N GLY A 34 1.50 0.59 -0.88
CA GLY A 34 1.64 -0.28 0.30
C GLY A 34 1.73 0.50 1.60
N GLY A 35 2.46 1.61 1.61
CA GLY A 35 2.60 2.47 2.78
C GLY A 35 1.27 3.06 3.25
N ILE A 36 0.48 3.60 2.32
CA ILE A 36 -0.87 4.14 2.64
C ILE A 36 -1.78 3.04 3.17
N THR A 37 -1.77 1.85 2.54
CA THR A 37 -2.58 0.71 2.99
C THR A 37 -2.21 0.31 4.42
N LEU A 38 -0.92 0.12 4.68
CA LEU A 38 -0.40 -0.28 5.99
C LEU A 38 -0.74 0.74 7.08
N LEU A 39 -0.35 2.01 6.85
CA LEU A 39 -0.52 3.04 7.87
C LEU A 39 -2.01 3.35 8.12
N THR A 40 -2.86 3.33 7.09
CA THR A 40 -4.31 3.44 7.27
C THR A 40 -4.84 2.30 8.16
N ALA A 41 -4.44 1.06 7.88
CA ALA A 41 -4.90 -0.10 8.66
C ALA A 41 -4.43 -0.02 10.11
N LEU A 42 -3.16 0.31 10.36
CA LEU A 42 -2.61 0.47 11.70
C LEU A 42 -3.31 1.61 12.48
N ASN A 43 -3.51 2.75 11.83
CA ASN A 43 -4.20 3.89 12.44
C ASN A 43 -5.67 3.56 12.78
N ILE A 44 -6.35 2.75 11.98
CA ILE A 44 -7.69 2.24 12.30
C ILE A 44 -7.61 1.33 13.53
N LEU A 45 -6.68 0.38 13.55
CA LEU A 45 -6.50 -0.57 14.64
C LEU A 45 -6.14 0.11 15.98
N ASP A 46 -5.49 1.27 15.93
CA ASP A 46 -5.15 2.06 17.12
C ASP A 46 -6.39 2.60 17.88
N ASN A 47 -7.55 2.59 17.22
CA ASN A 47 -8.83 2.93 17.86
C ASN A 47 -9.48 1.76 18.63
N TYR A 48 -8.85 0.58 18.61
CA TYR A 48 -9.34 -0.62 19.28
C TYR A 48 -8.33 -1.14 20.29
N ASN A 49 -8.80 -1.79 21.35
CA ASN A 49 -7.91 -2.42 22.32
C ASN A 49 -7.37 -3.76 21.79
N VAL A 50 -6.51 -3.69 20.78
CA VAL A 50 -5.98 -4.86 20.09
C VAL A 50 -5.17 -5.78 21.02
N GLY A 51 -4.56 -5.20 22.08
CA GLY A 51 -3.77 -5.98 23.04
C GLY A 51 -4.61 -7.01 23.84
N ASN A 52 -5.91 -6.77 23.98
CA ASN A 52 -6.82 -7.66 24.69
C ASN A 52 -7.54 -8.64 23.76
N LEU A 53 -7.27 -8.59 22.46
CA LEU A 53 -7.88 -9.52 21.51
C LEU A 53 -7.24 -10.90 21.61
N LYS A 54 -8.08 -11.93 21.62
CA LYS A 54 -7.58 -13.31 21.55
C LYS A 54 -6.94 -13.56 20.19
N SER A 55 -5.66 -13.93 20.18
CA SER A 55 -4.95 -14.34 18.96
C SER A 55 -5.74 -15.41 18.21
N ASN A 56 -5.73 -15.34 16.88
CA ASN A 56 -6.40 -16.32 16.01
C ASN A 56 -7.92 -16.46 16.24
N SER A 57 -8.59 -15.43 16.77
CA SER A 57 -10.05 -15.42 16.87
C SER A 57 -10.69 -14.85 15.59
N ALA A 58 -11.91 -15.29 15.29
CA ALA A 58 -12.69 -14.73 14.18
C ALA A 58 -12.84 -13.20 14.28
N TYR A 59 -13.00 -12.67 15.48
CA TYR A 59 -13.09 -11.23 15.72
C TYR A 59 -11.80 -10.50 15.34
N THR A 60 -10.63 -11.06 15.72
CA THR A 60 -9.33 -10.48 15.37
C THR A 60 -9.13 -10.44 13.86
N TYR A 61 -9.40 -11.56 13.18
CA TYR A 61 -9.31 -11.61 11.72
C TYR A 61 -10.31 -10.68 11.03
N HIS A 62 -11.53 -10.61 11.55
CA HIS A 62 -12.54 -9.69 11.04
C HIS A 62 -12.06 -8.23 11.11
N LEU A 63 -11.56 -7.79 12.27
CA LEU A 63 -11.08 -6.44 12.47
C LEU A 63 -9.86 -6.12 11.59
N LEU A 64 -8.91 -7.05 11.46
CA LEU A 64 -7.77 -6.92 10.57
C LEU A 64 -8.22 -6.78 9.10
N ALA A 65 -9.08 -7.68 8.63
CA ALA A 65 -9.58 -7.66 7.26
C ALA A 65 -10.33 -6.36 6.93
N GLU A 66 -11.18 -5.88 7.84
CA GLU A 66 -11.92 -4.63 7.65
C GLU A 66 -11.01 -3.40 7.66
N SER A 67 -9.95 -3.40 8.48
CA SER A 67 -8.96 -2.32 8.52
C SER A 67 -8.13 -2.29 7.23
N ILE A 68 -7.63 -3.43 6.79
CA ILE A 68 -6.88 -3.56 5.53
C ILE A 68 -7.75 -3.19 4.34
N ARG A 69 -9.02 -3.61 4.30
CA ARG A 69 -9.98 -3.26 3.24
C ARG A 69 -10.10 -1.74 3.07
N ARG A 70 -10.15 -0.99 4.15
CA ARG A 70 -10.20 0.48 4.11
C ARG A 70 -8.89 1.11 3.65
N GLY A 71 -7.76 0.52 4.05
CA GLY A 71 -6.45 0.89 3.54
C GLY A 71 -6.33 0.69 2.02
N HIS A 72 -6.80 -0.45 1.52
CA HIS A 72 -6.88 -0.70 0.08
C HIS A 72 -7.82 0.25 -0.65
N ASN A 73 -8.95 0.61 -0.05
CA ASN A 73 -9.86 1.59 -0.62
C ASN A 73 -9.18 2.95 -0.77
N ASN A 74 -8.48 3.43 0.27
CA ASN A 74 -7.69 4.67 0.19
C ASN A 74 -6.63 4.58 -0.92
N ARG A 75 -5.89 3.47 -1.00
CA ARG A 75 -4.89 3.24 -2.05
C ARG A 75 -5.51 3.34 -3.43
N SER A 76 -6.59 2.62 -3.69
CA SER A 76 -7.17 2.50 -5.03
C SER A 76 -7.79 3.79 -5.58
N HIS A 77 -8.23 4.70 -4.69
CA HIS A 77 -8.89 5.93 -5.11
C HIS A 77 -7.98 7.15 -5.10
N PHE A 78 -6.92 7.15 -4.30
CA PHE A 78 -6.17 8.37 -4.00
C PHE A 78 -4.67 8.24 -4.21
N VAL A 79 -4.13 7.04 -4.49
CA VAL A 79 -2.69 6.88 -4.69
C VAL A 79 -2.38 6.75 -6.16
N GLY A 80 -1.54 7.63 -6.64
CA GLY A 80 -0.99 7.67 -7.99
C GLY A 80 0.48 8.06 -7.96
N ASP A 81 1.05 8.33 -9.12
CA ASP A 81 2.40 8.86 -9.21
C ASP A 81 2.41 10.34 -8.79
N PRO A 82 3.14 10.72 -7.73
CA PRO A 82 3.15 12.08 -7.22
C PRO A 82 3.79 13.09 -8.17
N ASP A 83 4.51 12.64 -9.19
CA ASP A 83 5.05 13.53 -10.21
C ASP A 83 3.96 14.01 -11.18
N TYR A 84 2.78 13.36 -11.19
CA TYR A 84 1.63 13.67 -12.05
C TYR A 84 0.33 13.89 -11.30
N TYR A 85 0.26 13.52 -10.03
CA TYR A 85 -0.96 13.56 -9.24
C TYR A 85 -0.65 13.90 -7.77
N ASP A 86 -1.31 14.93 -7.24
CA ASP A 86 -1.17 15.32 -5.84
C ASP A 86 -1.86 14.30 -4.92
N VAL A 87 -1.07 13.39 -4.36
CA VAL A 87 -1.55 12.36 -3.45
C VAL A 87 -1.80 12.97 -2.06
N PRO A 88 -3.06 13.00 -1.56
CA PRO A 88 -3.39 13.70 -0.32
C PRO A 88 -3.01 12.88 0.93
N VAL A 89 -1.72 12.57 1.10
CA VAL A 89 -1.19 11.68 2.15
C VAL A 89 -1.63 12.12 3.54
N ASP A 90 -1.49 13.41 3.86
CA ASP A 90 -1.82 13.95 5.18
C ASP A 90 -3.31 13.82 5.49
N GLN A 91 -4.17 14.00 4.48
CA GLN A 91 -5.62 13.83 4.65
C GLN A 91 -5.99 12.37 4.87
N LEU A 92 -5.39 11.46 4.08
CA LEU A 92 -5.63 10.01 4.15
C LEU A 92 -5.24 9.42 5.51
N LEU A 93 -4.14 9.91 6.08
CA LEU A 93 -3.59 9.45 7.36
C LEU A 93 -4.04 10.32 8.55
N SER A 94 -4.86 11.35 8.33
CA SER A 94 -5.32 12.24 9.39
C SER A 94 -6.11 11.49 10.47
N LYS A 95 -5.97 11.93 11.71
CA LYS A 95 -6.69 11.37 12.86
C LYS A 95 -8.22 11.42 12.67
N LYS A 96 -8.74 12.51 12.10
CA LYS A 96 -10.16 12.66 11.79
C LYS A 96 -10.63 11.55 10.84
N ARG A 97 -9.94 11.41 9.69
CA ARG A 97 -10.27 10.38 8.69
C ARG A 97 -10.20 8.97 9.28
N THR A 98 -9.18 8.70 10.05
CA THR A 98 -8.95 7.38 10.68
C THR A 98 -10.06 7.00 11.64
N ILE A 99 -10.53 7.95 12.48
CA ILE A 99 -11.66 7.73 13.39
C ILE A 99 -12.95 7.47 12.61
N GLU A 100 -13.21 8.20 11.54
CA GLU A 100 -14.37 7.97 10.66
C GLU A 100 -14.34 6.56 10.07
N LEU A 101 -13.19 6.14 9.55
CA LEU A 101 -13.00 4.80 9.00
C LEU A 101 -13.18 3.71 10.06
N ALA A 102 -12.62 3.90 11.26
CA ALA A 102 -12.80 2.96 12.37
C ALA A 102 -14.27 2.82 12.76
N LYS A 103 -14.99 3.92 12.93
CA LYS A 103 -16.43 3.94 13.26
C LYS A 103 -17.31 3.29 12.18
N SER A 104 -16.84 3.24 10.93
CA SER A 104 -17.55 2.62 9.81
C SER A 104 -17.49 1.09 9.82
N ILE A 105 -16.66 0.48 10.68
CA ILE A 105 -16.54 -0.98 10.78
C ILE A 105 -17.71 -1.51 11.63
N ASN A 106 -18.52 -2.39 11.02
CA ASN A 106 -19.48 -3.17 11.77
C ASN A 106 -18.78 -4.40 12.38
N LEU A 107 -18.67 -4.44 13.70
CA LEU A 107 -17.92 -5.51 14.39
C LEU A 107 -18.59 -6.89 14.34
N LYS A 108 -19.84 -6.98 13.86
CA LYS A 108 -20.60 -8.24 13.78
C LYS A 108 -20.89 -8.71 12.36
N LYS A 109 -20.67 -7.84 11.36
CA LYS A 109 -21.02 -8.13 9.97
C LYS A 109 -19.93 -7.63 9.04
N VAL A 110 -19.54 -8.48 8.08
CA VAL A 110 -18.58 -8.11 7.02
C VAL A 110 -19.15 -6.99 6.16
N SER A 111 -18.35 -5.99 5.90
CA SER A 111 -18.70 -4.92 4.96
C SER A 111 -18.84 -5.46 3.54
N ASN A 112 -19.85 -4.98 2.80
CA ASN A 112 -19.90 -5.24 1.38
C ASN A 112 -18.81 -4.41 0.69
N SER A 113 -17.86 -5.06 0.04
CA SER A 113 -16.75 -4.39 -0.67
C SER A 113 -17.22 -3.41 -1.75
N ARG A 114 -18.39 -3.67 -2.35
CA ARG A 114 -19.02 -2.77 -3.35
C ARG A 114 -19.69 -1.54 -2.71
N ALA A 115 -20.07 -1.63 -1.43
CA ALA A 115 -20.69 -0.51 -0.70
C ALA A 115 -19.65 0.43 -0.06
N VAL A 116 -18.44 -0.05 0.16
CA VAL A 116 -17.26 0.78 0.44
C VAL A 116 -16.80 1.35 -0.89
N LYS A 117 -17.52 2.33 -1.47
CA LYS A 117 -17.41 2.95 -2.81
C LYS A 117 -16.52 2.22 -3.83
N PRO A 118 -16.89 2.11 -5.07
CA PRO A 118 -16.46 1.06 -5.98
C PRO A 118 -14.94 0.90 -5.99
N MET A 119 -14.46 -0.13 -5.32
CA MET A 119 -13.23 -0.76 -5.70
C MET A 119 -13.54 -1.43 -7.04
N GLU A 120 -13.05 -0.92 -8.13
CA GLU A 120 -12.70 -1.82 -9.20
C GLU A 120 -11.81 -2.87 -8.55
N LEU A 121 -12.21 -4.12 -8.70
CA LEU A 121 -11.42 -5.25 -8.20
C LEU A 121 -10.13 -5.28 -9.04
N ILE A 122 -9.15 -4.51 -8.64
CA ILE A 122 -7.77 -4.76 -9.02
C ILE A 122 -7.46 -6.08 -8.33
N LYS A 123 -7.55 -7.17 -9.10
CA LYS A 123 -7.04 -8.45 -8.66
C LYS A 123 -5.56 -8.23 -8.39
N GLU A 124 -5.17 -8.21 -7.13
CA GLU A 124 -3.75 -8.19 -6.79
C GLU A 124 -3.12 -9.45 -7.39
N SER A 125 -2.14 -9.23 -8.24
CA SER A 125 -1.34 -10.28 -8.83
C SER A 125 -0.57 -11.02 -7.74
N ARG A 126 -0.49 -12.34 -7.89
CA ARG A 126 0.38 -13.19 -7.09
C ARG A 126 1.82 -13.21 -7.63
N ASP A 127 2.08 -12.45 -8.68
CA ASP A 127 3.31 -12.48 -9.45
C ASP A 127 4.23 -11.34 -8.99
N THR A 128 5.14 -11.67 -8.09
CA THR A 128 6.15 -10.74 -7.57
C THR A 128 7.47 -11.48 -7.50
N THR A 129 8.55 -10.81 -7.86
CA THR A 129 9.90 -11.36 -7.73
C THR A 129 10.61 -10.68 -6.57
N HIS A 130 11.24 -11.50 -5.73
CA HIS A 130 12.13 -11.06 -4.67
C HIS A 130 13.48 -11.74 -4.81
N TYR A 131 14.56 -10.97 -4.68
CA TYR A 131 15.91 -11.53 -4.64
C TYR A 131 16.77 -10.79 -3.62
N SER A 132 17.73 -11.51 -3.08
CA SER A 132 18.75 -10.97 -2.19
C SER A 132 20.13 -11.33 -2.73
N ILE A 133 21.03 -10.37 -2.70
CA ILE A 133 22.41 -10.51 -3.17
C ILE A 133 23.33 -10.04 -2.07
N VAL A 134 24.39 -10.79 -1.81
CA VAL A 134 25.50 -10.38 -0.95
C VAL A 134 26.77 -10.46 -1.77
N ASP A 135 27.55 -9.40 -1.79
CA ASP A 135 28.83 -9.38 -2.47
C ASP A 135 29.98 -9.90 -1.57
N LYS A 136 31.18 -10.02 -2.14
CA LYS A 136 32.37 -10.49 -1.43
C LYS A 136 32.82 -9.56 -0.28
N ASP A 137 32.39 -8.31 -0.28
CA ASP A 137 32.74 -7.30 0.73
C ASP A 137 31.67 -7.19 1.82
N GLY A 138 30.62 -8.04 1.78
CA GLY A 138 29.54 -8.11 2.74
C GLY A 138 28.42 -7.09 2.50
N ASN A 139 28.43 -6.33 1.41
CA ASN A 139 27.31 -5.47 1.05
C ASN A 139 26.12 -6.34 0.66
N ALA A 140 24.96 -6.02 1.20
CA ALA A 140 23.75 -6.79 0.99
C ALA A 140 22.63 -5.94 0.34
N VAL A 141 21.96 -6.49 -0.65
CA VAL A 141 20.79 -5.93 -1.29
C VAL A 141 19.64 -6.91 -1.17
N SER A 142 18.50 -6.44 -0.76
CA SER A 142 17.24 -7.19 -0.78
C SER A 142 16.24 -6.37 -1.59
N ASN A 143 15.78 -6.93 -2.70
CA ASN A 143 14.93 -6.21 -3.64
C ASN A 143 13.69 -7.01 -4.00
N THR A 144 12.56 -6.32 -3.95
CA THR A 144 11.28 -6.84 -4.43
C THR A 144 10.79 -5.95 -5.55
N TYR A 145 10.49 -6.53 -6.71
CA TYR A 145 9.88 -5.78 -7.79
C TYR A 145 8.67 -6.49 -8.37
N THR A 146 7.75 -5.73 -8.92
CA THR A 146 6.53 -6.26 -9.50
C THR A 146 5.94 -5.29 -10.53
N HIS A 147 5.34 -5.86 -11.58
CA HIS A 147 4.50 -5.10 -12.51
C HIS A 147 3.02 -5.09 -12.07
N GLY A 148 2.70 -5.74 -10.94
CA GLY A 148 1.35 -6.02 -10.52
C GLY A 148 0.89 -7.37 -11.05
N TYR A 149 0.38 -7.49 -12.26
CA TYR A 149 0.19 -8.78 -12.96
C TYR A 149 1.47 -9.23 -13.68
N SER A 150 1.56 -10.51 -14.07
CA SER A 150 2.74 -11.09 -14.76
C SER A 150 3.22 -10.26 -15.96
N PHE A 151 2.28 -9.63 -16.67
CA PHE A 151 2.53 -8.72 -17.79
C PHE A 151 2.09 -7.27 -17.50
N GLY A 152 2.04 -6.88 -16.23
CA GLY A 152 1.58 -5.55 -15.82
C GLY A 152 0.20 -5.22 -16.38
N SER A 153 0.03 -4.04 -16.96
CA SER A 153 -1.20 -3.61 -17.63
C SER A 153 -1.43 -4.31 -18.98
N GLY A 154 -0.48 -5.12 -19.46
CA GLY A 154 -0.49 -5.68 -20.81
C GLY A 154 -0.11 -4.67 -21.90
N VAL A 155 0.23 -3.45 -21.51
CA VAL A 155 0.67 -2.39 -22.42
C VAL A 155 2.19 -2.35 -22.47
N THR A 156 2.73 -2.40 -23.67
CA THR A 156 4.16 -2.20 -23.92
C THR A 156 4.37 -0.85 -24.57
N ILE A 157 5.30 -0.06 -24.05
CA ILE A 157 5.64 1.23 -24.64
C ILE A 157 6.37 0.98 -25.97
N PRO A 158 5.88 1.51 -27.11
CA PRO A 158 6.57 1.40 -28.39
C PRO A 158 7.96 2.07 -28.31
N GLY A 159 8.94 1.44 -28.95
CA GLY A 159 10.33 1.92 -28.96
C GLY A 159 11.20 1.23 -27.92
N PRO A 160 11.15 1.57 -26.64
CA PRO A 160 11.97 0.91 -25.61
C PRO A 160 11.50 -0.51 -25.24
N GLY A 161 10.26 -0.87 -25.57
CA GLY A 161 9.73 -2.21 -25.27
C GLY A 161 9.45 -2.48 -23.79
N VAL A 162 9.29 -1.43 -22.98
CA VAL A 162 9.05 -1.56 -21.53
C VAL A 162 7.59 -1.88 -21.26
N LEU A 163 7.35 -2.91 -20.43
CA LEU A 163 6.01 -3.24 -19.94
C LEU A 163 5.58 -2.25 -18.83
N MET A 164 4.39 -1.72 -18.99
CA MET A 164 3.80 -0.82 -18.00
C MET A 164 3.22 -1.62 -16.83
N LYS A 165 3.43 -1.09 -15.63
CA LYS A 165 2.75 -1.58 -14.42
C LYS A 165 1.24 -1.33 -14.54
N ASN A 166 0.42 -2.24 -14.02
CA ASN A 166 -1.01 -2.02 -13.83
C ASN A 166 -1.31 -1.33 -12.51
#